data_bb9755b1e91d1a7e0da2cc3a98515b28
#
_entry.id   bb9755b1e91d1a7e0da2cc3a98515b28
#
_cell.length_a   1.000
_cell.length_b   1.000
_cell.length_c   1.000
_cell.angle_alpha   90.00
_cell.angle_beta   90.00
_cell.angle_gamma   90.00
#
_symmetry.space_group_name_H-M   'P 1'
#
loop_
_entity.id
_entity.type
_entity.pdbx_description
1 polymer ?
#
loop_
_entity_poly.entity_id
_entity_poly.type
_entity_poly.pdbx_seq_one_letter_code
_entity_poly.pdbx_strand_id
1 'polypeptide(L)'
;MNAPHTSVDTPVMRQFLDIKAGYPDAILMFRMGDFYEMFFEDAITVGPVLDIAVTSRDKGVEVGDRVPMAGVPYHAIGGYLRTLVERGFKVAICEQMETPEQARLRKGPKIVRREVVRVVTPGVLVDEEHLRSEEPNYLAAIVAESAGDTGFGVAALDVSCGEFVALRCGDAAGLRAALSRLGPREILADVSLHGWLREALGPACPRLEVRDPRLIPPEVAARVVHLRAESGGEPLQATEARAAALCLAYAEETQPGDRKSTRLNSSHATL
;
A
#
# COMPACT_ATOMS: atom_id res chain seq x y z
N MET A 1 -13.74 -39.79 -20.19
CA MET A 1 -13.59 -39.49 -18.76
C MET A 1 -13.04 -38.07 -18.66
N ASN A 2 -13.89 -37.09 -18.35
CA ASN A 2 -13.42 -35.72 -18.10
C ASN A 2 -12.72 -35.73 -16.72
N ALA A 3 -11.46 -35.30 -16.70
CA ALA A 3 -10.76 -35.02 -15.46
C ALA A 3 -11.59 -34.00 -14.63
N PRO A 4 -11.66 -34.14 -13.31
CA PRO A 4 -12.36 -33.16 -12.48
C PRO A 4 -11.67 -31.81 -12.71
N HIS A 5 -12.40 -30.85 -13.29
CA HIS A 5 -11.96 -29.47 -13.33
C HIS A 5 -11.89 -29.00 -11.88
N THR A 6 -10.70 -28.91 -11.31
CA THR A 6 -10.51 -28.25 -10.04
C THR A 6 -10.97 -26.80 -10.23
N SER A 7 -11.71 -26.27 -9.28
CA SER A 7 -12.23 -24.89 -9.27
C SER A 7 -11.15 -23.82 -9.47
N VAL A 8 -9.90 -24.17 -9.19
CA VAL A 8 -8.70 -23.37 -9.40
C VAL A 8 -8.33 -23.21 -10.88
N ASP A 9 -8.74 -24.12 -11.78
CA ASP A 9 -8.27 -24.13 -13.18
C ASP A 9 -9.17 -23.32 -14.15
N THR A 10 -9.96 -22.41 -13.63
CA THR A 10 -10.74 -21.49 -14.50
C THR A 10 -9.88 -20.31 -14.98
N PRO A 11 -10.13 -19.77 -16.19
CA PRO A 11 -9.38 -18.61 -16.70
C PRO A 11 -9.40 -17.40 -15.75
N VAL A 12 -10.50 -17.20 -15.01
CA VAL A 12 -10.63 -16.11 -14.03
C VAL A 12 -9.74 -16.36 -12.82
N MET A 13 -9.68 -17.59 -12.31
CA MET A 13 -8.82 -17.93 -11.17
C MET A 13 -7.34 -17.87 -11.52
N ARG A 14 -6.97 -18.25 -12.75
CA ARG A 14 -5.60 -18.05 -13.24
C ARG A 14 -5.25 -16.54 -13.25
N GLN A 15 -6.14 -15.69 -13.79
CA GLN A 15 -5.94 -14.23 -13.76
C GLN A 15 -5.79 -13.69 -12.33
N PHE A 16 -6.62 -14.20 -11.38
CA PHE A 16 -6.48 -13.84 -9.97
C PHE A 16 -5.11 -14.21 -9.42
N LEU A 17 -4.67 -15.45 -9.62
CA LEU A 17 -3.39 -15.94 -9.10
C LEU A 17 -2.20 -15.20 -9.72
N ASP A 18 -2.25 -14.92 -11.02
CA ASP A 18 -1.21 -14.15 -11.73
C ASP A 18 -1.08 -12.73 -11.14
N ILE A 19 -2.22 -12.06 -10.88
CA ILE A 19 -2.23 -10.73 -10.26
C ILE A 19 -1.77 -10.82 -8.81
N LYS A 20 -2.27 -11.79 -8.03
CA LYS A 20 -1.89 -11.97 -6.62
C LYS A 20 -0.39 -12.23 -6.45
N ALA A 21 0.25 -12.91 -7.37
CA ALA A 21 1.70 -13.15 -7.35
C ALA A 21 2.51 -11.84 -7.37
N GLY A 22 1.99 -10.77 -7.96
CA GLY A 22 2.60 -9.43 -7.93
C GLY A 22 2.37 -8.67 -6.61
N TYR A 23 1.43 -9.13 -5.76
CA TYR A 23 1.04 -8.48 -4.51
C TYR A 23 0.89 -9.50 -3.38
N PRO A 24 1.94 -10.28 -3.07
CA PRO A 24 1.84 -11.42 -2.15
C PRO A 24 1.49 -11.02 -0.71
N ASP A 25 1.90 -9.83 -0.28
CA ASP A 25 1.71 -9.26 1.06
C ASP A 25 0.46 -8.37 1.20
N ALA A 26 -0.34 -8.22 0.13
CA ALA A 26 -1.56 -7.42 0.14
C ALA A 26 -2.82 -8.29 0.04
N ILE A 27 -3.88 -7.91 0.72
CA ILE A 27 -5.23 -8.43 0.47
C ILE A 27 -5.64 -7.99 -0.94
N LEU A 28 -5.93 -8.92 -1.84
CA LEU A 28 -6.35 -8.61 -3.20
C LEU A 28 -7.88 -8.52 -3.27
N MET A 29 -8.41 -7.31 -3.36
CA MET A 29 -9.83 -7.05 -3.64
C MET A 29 -10.05 -7.09 -5.15
N PHE A 30 -10.53 -8.23 -5.64
CA PHE A 30 -10.65 -8.55 -7.06
C PHE A 30 -12.07 -8.30 -7.56
N ARG A 31 -12.27 -7.32 -8.44
CA ARG A 31 -13.59 -6.93 -8.95
C ARG A 31 -14.26 -8.02 -9.77
N MET A 32 -15.44 -8.44 -9.33
CA MET A 32 -16.30 -9.43 -10.00
C MET A 32 -17.73 -8.91 -10.08
N GLY A 33 -18.07 -8.23 -11.18
CA GLY A 33 -19.37 -7.57 -11.32
C GLY A 33 -19.58 -6.51 -10.25
N ASP A 34 -20.58 -6.68 -9.39
CA ASP A 34 -20.94 -5.74 -8.32
C ASP A 34 -20.24 -5.99 -6.98
N PHE A 35 -19.28 -6.92 -6.97
CA PHE A 35 -18.53 -7.28 -5.76
C PHE A 35 -17.03 -7.12 -5.96
N TYR A 36 -16.31 -6.91 -4.85
CA TYR A 36 -14.91 -7.26 -4.70
C TYR A 36 -14.86 -8.60 -4.00
N GLU A 37 -14.29 -9.59 -4.66
CA GLU A 37 -14.12 -10.94 -4.13
C GLU A 37 -12.66 -11.16 -3.73
N MET A 38 -12.46 -11.80 -2.60
CA MET A 38 -11.18 -12.23 -2.07
C MET A 38 -11.18 -13.75 -1.99
N PHE A 39 -10.06 -14.39 -2.29
CA PHE A 39 -9.97 -15.84 -2.38
C PHE A 39 -8.82 -16.38 -1.53
N PHE A 40 -8.84 -17.70 -1.27
CA PHE A 40 -7.81 -18.42 -0.53
C PHE A 40 -7.52 -17.79 0.85
N GLU A 41 -6.25 -17.61 1.20
CA GLU A 41 -5.81 -17.04 2.47
C GLU A 41 -6.35 -15.62 2.70
N ASP A 42 -6.49 -14.82 1.63
CA ASP A 42 -7.08 -13.48 1.75
C ASP A 42 -8.53 -13.57 2.28
N ALA A 43 -9.34 -14.50 1.76
CA ALA A 43 -10.72 -14.70 2.23
C ALA A 43 -10.78 -15.16 3.69
N ILE A 44 -9.93 -16.11 4.06
CA ILE A 44 -9.83 -16.63 5.44
C ILE A 44 -9.43 -15.51 6.40
N THR A 45 -8.47 -14.68 5.99
CA THR A 45 -7.95 -13.56 6.79
C THR A 45 -9.01 -12.47 6.97
N VAL A 46 -9.69 -12.07 5.90
CA VAL A 46 -10.62 -10.93 5.97
C VAL A 46 -11.97 -11.28 6.59
N GLY A 47 -12.41 -12.55 6.52
CA GLY A 47 -13.69 -12.97 7.07
C GLY A 47 -13.93 -12.50 8.49
N PRO A 48 -13.09 -12.89 9.46
CA PRO A 48 -13.24 -12.47 10.86
C PRO A 48 -12.91 -10.98 11.08
N VAL A 49 -12.06 -10.36 10.26
CA VAL A 49 -11.67 -8.96 10.40
C VAL A 49 -12.81 -8.02 10.00
N LEU A 50 -13.54 -8.39 8.96
CA LEU A 50 -14.63 -7.60 8.39
C LEU A 50 -16.02 -8.05 8.86
N ASP A 51 -16.09 -9.11 9.68
CA ASP A 51 -17.33 -9.76 10.10
C ASP A 51 -18.22 -10.16 8.89
N ILE A 52 -17.60 -10.80 7.89
CA ILE A 52 -18.28 -11.30 6.70
C ILE A 52 -18.11 -12.81 6.56
N ALA A 53 -19.09 -13.45 5.92
CA ALA A 53 -19.08 -14.89 5.71
C ALA A 53 -17.98 -15.30 4.72
N VAL A 54 -17.19 -16.31 5.12
CA VAL A 54 -16.31 -17.04 4.20
C VAL A 54 -17.11 -18.21 3.63
N THR A 55 -17.25 -18.23 2.32
CA THR A 55 -18.01 -19.21 1.55
C THR A 55 -17.13 -19.93 0.54
N SER A 56 -17.74 -20.67 -0.40
CA SER A 56 -17.03 -21.23 -1.55
C SER A 56 -17.94 -21.17 -2.78
N ARG A 57 -17.36 -20.91 -3.94
CA ARG A 57 -18.08 -20.95 -5.23
C ARG A 57 -18.40 -22.39 -5.69
N ASP A 58 -17.74 -23.37 -5.12
CA ASP A 58 -17.69 -24.74 -5.62
C ASP A 58 -18.85 -25.57 -5.10
N LYS A 59 -20.01 -25.47 -5.77
CA LYS A 59 -21.14 -26.36 -5.51
C LYS A 59 -20.82 -27.74 -6.04
N GLY A 60 -20.74 -28.73 -5.15
CA GLY A 60 -20.54 -30.13 -5.54
C GLY A 60 -19.10 -30.65 -5.49
N VAL A 61 -18.13 -29.84 -5.05
CA VAL A 61 -16.76 -30.27 -4.76
C VAL A 61 -16.63 -30.71 -3.29
N GLU A 62 -15.78 -31.68 -3.01
CA GLU A 62 -15.51 -32.11 -1.63
C GLU A 62 -14.97 -30.95 -0.78
N VAL A 63 -15.26 -30.97 0.54
CA VAL A 63 -15.01 -29.84 1.44
C VAL A 63 -13.53 -29.43 1.46
N GLY A 64 -12.59 -30.38 1.27
CA GLY A 64 -11.14 -30.13 1.27
C GLY A 64 -10.59 -29.45 0.02
N ASP A 65 -11.33 -29.51 -1.10
CA ASP A 65 -10.89 -28.98 -2.41
C ASP A 65 -11.58 -27.67 -2.80
N ARG A 66 -12.38 -27.11 -1.89
CA ARG A 66 -13.12 -25.87 -2.14
C ARG A 66 -12.23 -24.65 -1.98
N VAL A 67 -12.33 -23.72 -2.92
CA VAL A 67 -11.65 -22.42 -2.82
C VAL A 67 -12.42 -21.52 -1.84
N PRO A 68 -11.83 -21.15 -0.69
CA PRO A 68 -12.43 -20.17 0.20
C PRO A 68 -12.63 -18.83 -0.52
N MET A 69 -13.77 -18.21 -0.30
CA MET A 69 -14.14 -16.93 -0.90
C MET A 69 -14.90 -16.07 0.09
N ALA A 70 -14.57 -14.80 0.15
CA ALA A 70 -15.33 -13.75 0.82
C ALA A 70 -15.55 -12.59 -0.16
N GLY A 71 -16.64 -11.84 -0.01
CA GLY A 71 -16.93 -10.75 -0.94
C GLY A 71 -17.68 -9.61 -0.27
N VAL A 72 -17.42 -8.40 -0.74
CA VAL A 72 -18.09 -7.18 -0.30
C VAL A 72 -18.66 -6.43 -1.50
N PRO A 73 -19.83 -5.77 -1.37
CA PRO A 73 -20.38 -4.96 -2.43
C PRO A 73 -19.45 -3.80 -2.81
N TYR A 74 -19.25 -3.55 -4.12
CA TYR A 74 -18.29 -2.54 -4.56
C TYR A 74 -18.63 -1.13 -4.10
N HIS A 75 -19.91 -0.79 -4.03
CA HIS A 75 -20.37 0.52 -3.58
C HIS A 75 -20.17 0.75 -2.08
N ALA A 76 -19.92 -0.29 -1.30
CA ALA A 76 -19.69 -0.22 0.14
C ALA A 76 -18.20 -0.41 0.51
N ILE A 77 -17.31 -0.48 -0.48
CA ILE A 77 -15.88 -0.80 -0.27
C ILE A 77 -15.22 0.11 0.75
N GLY A 78 -15.59 1.40 0.80
CA GLY A 78 -14.94 2.39 1.65
C GLY A 78 -14.87 1.98 3.12
N GLY A 79 -15.99 1.56 3.72
CA GLY A 79 -16.03 1.11 5.11
C GLY A 79 -15.19 -0.13 5.38
N TYR A 80 -15.21 -1.10 4.46
CA TYR A 80 -14.41 -2.32 4.57
C TYR A 80 -12.92 -2.05 4.41
N LEU A 81 -12.57 -1.20 3.43
CA LEU A 81 -11.20 -0.79 3.19
C LEU A 81 -10.60 -0.10 4.42
N ARG A 82 -11.35 0.84 5.00
CA ARG A 82 -10.96 1.51 6.24
C ARG A 82 -10.66 0.52 7.34
N THR A 83 -11.58 -0.44 7.61
CA THR A 83 -11.39 -1.44 8.65
C THR A 83 -10.12 -2.26 8.44
N LEU A 84 -9.83 -2.67 7.21
CA LEU A 84 -8.60 -3.42 6.90
C LEU A 84 -7.35 -2.58 7.12
N VAL A 85 -7.34 -1.35 6.64
CA VAL A 85 -6.20 -0.44 6.75
C VAL A 85 -5.93 -0.05 8.22
N GLU A 86 -6.97 0.24 9.01
CA GLU A 86 -6.84 0.51 10.46
C GLU A 86 -6.28 -0.71 11.23
N ARG A 87 -6.51 -1.93 10.72
CA ARG A 87 -5.92 -3.17 11.26
C ARG A 87 -4.51 -3.46 10.72
N GLY A 88 -3.93 -2.55 9.92
CA GLY A 88 -2.58 -2.64 9.40
C GLY A 88 -2.43 -3.47 8.12
N PHE A 89 -3.53 -3.85 7.46
CA PHE A 89 -3.46 -4.57 6.19
C PHE A 89 -3.14 -3.63 5.04
N LYS A 90 -2.36 -4.16 4.09
CA LYS A 90 -2.16 -3.59 2.76
C LYS A 90 -3.22 -4.18 1.84
N VAL A 91 -3.88 -3.37 1.04
CA VAL A 91 -4.99 -3.80 0.18
C VAL A 91 -4.74 -3.38 -1.25
N ALA A 92 -4.71 -4.34 -2.18
CA ALA A 92 -4.61 -4.10 -3.61
C ALA A 92 -6.02 -4.08 -4.23
N ILE A 93 -6.42 -2.96 -4.80
CA ILE A 93 -7.71 -2.79 -5.48
C ILE A 93 -7.54 -3.14 -6.96
N CYS A 94 -8.19 -4.20 -7.38
CA CYS A 94 -8.12 -4.73 -8.73
C CYS A 94 -9.45 -4.50 -9.46
N GLU A 95 -9.42 -3.65 -10.49
CA GLU A 95 -10.59 -3.24 -11.26
C GLU A 95 -10.72 -3.96 -12.59
N GLN A 96 -11.96 -4.01 -13.09
CA GLN A 96 -12.26 -4.42 -14.46
C GLN A 96 -11.90 -3.30 -15.43
N MET A 97 -10.97 -3.56 -16.35
CA MET A 97 -10.48 -2.58 -17.32
C MET A 97 -11.33 -2.51 -18.60
N GLU A 98 -12.29 -3.39 -18.72
CA GLU A 98 -13.22 -3.48 -19.87
C GLU A 98 -14.56 -4.08 -19.44
N THR A 99 -15.61 -3.80 -20.19
CA THR A 99 -16.92 -4.45 -19.97
C THR A 99 -16.92 -5.89 -20.51
N PRO A 100 -17.87 -6.74 -20.05
CA PRO A 100 -18.05 -8.08 -20.64
C PRO A 100 -18.30 -8.06 -22.15
N GLU A 101 -19.02 -7.04 -22.66
CA GLU A 101 -19.28 -6.86 -24.08
C GLU A 101 -17.99 -6.56 -24.85
N GLN A 102 -17.16 -5.66 -24.34
CA GLN A 102 -15.84 -5.34 -24.92
C GLN A 102 -14.92 -6.57 -24.94
N ALA A 103 -14.90 -7.34 -23.85
CA ALA A 103 -14.13 -8.57 -23.78
C ALA A 103 -14.60 -9.60 -24.83
N ARG A 104 -15.91 -9.69 -25.11
CA ARG A 104 -16.46 -10.58 -26.14
C ARG A 104 -16.08 -10.16 -27.56
N LEU A 105 -15.98 -8.87 -27.82
CA LEU A 105 -15.63 -8.32 -29.14
C LEU A 105 -14.11 -8.36 -29.43
N ARG A 106 -13.29 -8.36 -28.40
CA ARG A 106 -11.83 -8.37 -28.51
C ARG A 106 -11.30 -9.68 -29.10
N LYS A 107 -10.23 -9.61 -29.88
CA LYS A 107 -9.45 -10.80 -30.29
C LYS A 107 -8.67 -11.33 -29.08
N GLY A 108 -8.72 -12.64 -28.83
CA GLY A 108 -8.02 -13.31 -27.73
C GLY A 108 -8.96 -13.83 -26.63
N PRO A 109 -8.46 -14.04 -25.40
CA PRO A 109 -9.25 -14.58 -24.29
C PRO A 109 -10.49 -13.73 -24.01
N LYS A 110 -11.65 -14.37 -23.82
CA LYS A 110 -12.94 -13.71 -23.63
C LYS A 110 -13.28 -13.39 -22.17
N ILE A 111 -12.29 -13.45 -21.30
CA ILE A 111 -12.45 -13.01 -19.90
C ILE A 111 -12.19 -11.50 -19.82
N VAL A 112 -12.91 -10.84 -18.93
CA VAL A 112 -12.71 -9.41 -18.64
C VAL A 112 -11.31 -9.21 -18.07
N ARG A 113 -10.54 -8.29 -18.68
CA ARG A 113 -9.20 -7.93 -18.19
C ARG A 113 -9.32 -7.13 -16.89
N ARG A 114 -8.45 -7.45 -15.96
CA ARG A 114 -8.36 -6.77 -14.66
C ARG A 114 -6.93 -6.37 -14.36
N GLU A 115 -6.78 -5.26 -13.69
CA GLU A 115 -5.48 -4.72 -13.27
C GLU A 115 -5.61 -4.10 -11.89
N VAL A 116 -4.53 -4.12 -11.10
CA VAL A 116 -4.45 -3.36 -9.86
C VAL A 116 -4.30 -1.89 -10.20
N VAL A 117 -5.29 -1.11 -9.79
CA VAL A 117 -5.33 0.34 -10.05
C VAL A 117 -4.80 1.16 -8.88
N ARG A 118 -4.83 0.60 -7.67
CA ARG A 118 -4.39 1.26 -6.45
C ARG A 118 -4.00 0.22 -5.40
N VAL A 119 -2.97 0.53 -4.63
CA VAL A 119 -2.63 -0.18 -3.40
C VAL A 119 -2.84 0.78 -2.23
N VAL A 120 -3.66 0.38 -1.26
CA VAL A 120 -3.96 1.19 -0.08
C VAL A 120 -3.25 0.61 1.12
N THR A 121 -2.54 1.46 1.84
CA THR A 121 -1.81 1.10 3.05
C THR A 121 -2.12 2.10 4.18
N PRO A 122 -1.79 1.80 5.44
CA PRO A 122 -2.06 2.72 6.55
C PRO A 122 -1.50 4.14 6.36
N GLY A 123 -0.32 4.26 5.73
CA GLY A 123 0.32 5.55 5.48
C GLY A 123 -0.07 6.23 4.16
N VAL A 124 -0.77 5.52 3.24
CA VAL A 124 -1.15 6.03 1.91
C VAL A 124 -2.66 5.89 1.69
N LEU A 125 -3.44 6.33 2.66
CA LEU A 125 -4.89 6.41 2.54
C LEU A 125 -5.28 7.81 2.05
N VAL A 126 -5.85 7.92 0.83
CA VAL A 126 -6.17 9.21 0.15
C VAL A 126 -7.67 9.48 0.07
N ASP A 127 -8.50 8.76 0.78
CA ASP A 127 -9.95 8.90 0.68
C ASP A 127 -10.46 9.92 1.70
N GLU A 128 -10.85 11.12 1.25
CA GLU A 128 -11.31 12.23 2.10
C GLU A 128 -12.46 11.84 3.03
N GLU A 129 -13.34 10.93 2.59
CA GLU A 129 -14.45 10.41 3.41
C GLU A 129 -13.97 9.50 4.56
N HIS A 130 -12.72 9.01 4.49
CA HIS A 130 -12.15 8.00 5.39
C HIS A 130 -11.04 8.54 6.29
N LEU A 131 -10.56 9.77 6.03
CA LEU A 131 -9.61 10.44 6.90
C LEU A 131 -10.34 11.08 8.09
N ARG A 132 -9.84 10.86 9.29
CA ARG A 132 -10.22 11.70 10.43
C ARG A 132 -9.64 13.08 10.15
N SER A 133 -10.50 14.06 9.89
CA SER A 133 -10.13 15.40 9.43
C SER A 133 -9.23 16.20 10.39
N GLU A 134 -8.93 15.67 11.57
CA GLU A 134 -8.20 16.35 12.64
C GLU A 134 -6.82 15.74 12.93
N GLU A 135 -6.50 14.56 12.40
CA GLU A 135 -5.21 13.89 12.65
C GLU A 135 -4.45 13.69 11.33
N PRO A 136 -3.15 14.06 11.27
CA PRO A 136 -2.31 13.75 10.12
C PRO A 136 -2.20 12.24 9.87
N ASN A 137 -2.14 11.83 8.61
CA ASN A 137 -1.96 10.43 8.20
C ASN A 137 -0.56 10.23 7.61
N TYR A 138 0.46 10.27 8.46
CA TYR A 138 1.84 10.21 7.98
C TYR A 138 2.29 8.82 7.57
N LEU A 139 2.82 8.74 6.34
CA LEU A 139 3.81 7.77 5.90
C LEU A 139 5.19 8.29 6.27
N ALA A 140 5.94 7.58 7.11
CA ALA A 140 7.30 7.97 7.44
C ALA A 140 8.34 7.07 6.74
N ALA A 141 9.52 7.62 6.45
CA ALA A 141 10.68 6.85 6.03
C ALA A 141 11.88 7.17 6.92
N ILE A 142 12.67 6.14 7.22
CA ILE A 142 13.85 6.24 8.08
C ILE A 142 15.05 5.67 7.33
N VAL A 143 16.10 6.47 7.22
CA VAL A 143 17.38 6.09 6.62
C VAL A 143 18.49 6.33 7.64
N ALA A 144 19.22 5.28 8.01
CA ALA A 144 20.41 5.41 8.85
C ALA A 144 21.57 6.05 8.09
N GLU A 145 22.40 6.79 8.78
CA GLU A 145 23.69 7.23 8.27
C GLU A 145 24.64 6.02 8.11
N SER A 146 25.67 6.19 7.28
CA SER A 146 26.62 5.10 6.99
C SER A 146 27.33 4.61 8.24
N ALA A 147 27.86 3.39 8.19
CA ALA A 147 28.52 2.70 9.30
C ALA A 147 29.57 3.59 10.01
N GLY A 148 29.30 3.91 11.28
CA GLY A 148 30.16 4.75 12.14
C GLY A 148 29.50 6.05 12.62
N ASP A 149 28.39 6.45 12.02
CA ASP A 149 27.59 7.60 12.43
C ASP A 149 26.27 7.13 13.07
N THR A 150 25.84 7.80 14.15
CA THR A 150 24.64 7.38 14.91
C THR A 150 23.36 8.07 14.46
N GLY A 151 23.41 8.85 13.37
CA GLY A 151 22.34 9.69 12.90
C GLY A 151 21.33 8.99 11.99
N PHE A 152 20.15 9.59 11.90
CA PHE A 152 19.06 9.14 11.03
C PHE A 152 18.47 10.31 10.26
N GLY A 153 18.26 10.13 8.94
CA GLY A 153 17.35 10.95 8.17
C GLY A 153 15.92 10.41 8.32
N VAL A 154 14.99 11.28 8.63
CA VAL A 154 13.58 10.97 8.76
C VAL A 154 12.80 11.86 7.82
N ALA A 155 11.85 11.30 7.09
CA ALA A 155 10.85 12.06 6.35
C ALA A 155 9.45 11.56 6.70
N ALA A 156 8.46 12.44 6.67
CA ALA A 156 7.06 12.09 6.86
C ALA A 156 6.22 12.83 5.81
N LEU A 157 5.39 12.07 5.09
CA LEU A 157 4.51 12.54 4.04
C LEU A 157 3.06 12.23 4.40
N ASP A 158 2.21 13.24 4.47
CA ASP A 158 0.76 13.05 4.44
C ASP A 158 0.27 13.25 3.01
N VAL A 159 -0.08 12.13 2.37
CA VAL A 159 -0.48 12.13 0.95
C VAL A 159 -1.83 12.84 0.75
N SER A 160 -2.67 12.94 1.78
CA SER A 160 -4.00 13.52 1.68
C SER A 160 -3.99 15.04 1.53
N CYS A 161 -3.08 15.72 2.21
CA CYS A 161 -2.92 17.18 2.16
C CYS A 161 -1.63 17.65 1.51
N GLY A 162 -0.69 16.72 1.20
CA GLY A 162 0.60 17.03 0.62
C GLY A 162 1.62 17.61 1.62
N GLU A 163 1.32 17.53 2.93
CA GLU A 163 2.30 17.94 3.94
C GLU A 163 3.51 17.00 3.93
N PHE A 164 4.70 17.58 3.82
CA PHE A 164 5.93 16.82 3.70
C PHE A 164 7.01 17.41 4.60
N VAL A 165 7.44 16.64 5.61
CA VAL A 165 8.43 17.03 6.60
C VAL A 165 9.66 16.17 6.44
N ALA A 166 10.85 16.80 6.50
CA ALA A 166 12.14 16.08 6.56
C ALA A 166 12.99 16.65 7.70
N LEU A 167 13.64 15.76 8.46
CA LEU A 167 14.45 16.14 9.62
C LEU A 167 15.58 15.14 9.86
N ARG A 168 16.64 15.57 10.56
CA ARG A 168 17.72 14.74 11.00
C ARG A 168 17.59 14.47 12.50
N CYS A 169 17.81 13.22 12.90
CA CYS A 169 17.92 12.80 14.29
C CYS A 169 19.37 12.36 14.54
N GLY A 170 20.02 12.95 15.54
CA GLY A 170 21.43 12.65 15.84
C GLY A 170 21.65 11.31 16.51
N ASP A 171 20.61 10.72 17.10
CA ASP A 171 20.69 9.45 17.83
C ASP A 171 19.32 8.75 17.89
N ALA A 172 19.32 7.56 18.50
CA ALA A 172 18.12 6.74 18.68
C ALA A 172 17.08 7.39 19.61
N ALA A 173 17.48 8.22 20.56
CA ALA A 173 16.55 8.92 21.46
C ALA A 173 15.81 10.04 20.70
N GLY A 174 16.53 10.81 19.90
CA GLY A 174 15.97 11.81 18.99
C GLY A 174 15.01 11.20 17.97
N LEU A 175 15.38 10.03 17.40
CA LEU A 175 14.49 9.31 16.47
C LEU A 175 13.19 8.89 17.15
N ARG A 176 13.24 8.31 18.36
CA ARG A 176 12.01 7.95 19.10
C ARG A 176 11.14 9.16 19.39
N ALA A 177 11.74 10.27 19.81
CA ALA A 177 11.01 11.52 20.08
C ALA A 177 10.33 12.07 18.80
N ALA A 178 11.03 12.04 17.67
CA ALA A 178 10.49 12.46 16.38
C ALA A 178 9.32 11.58 15.95
N LEU A 179 9.45 10.25 16.01
CA LEU A 179 8.37 9.31 15.66
C LEU A 179 7.17 9.43 16.59
N SER A 180 7.38 9.64 17.89
CA SER A 180 6.29 9.88 18.85
C SER A 180 5.51 11.17 18.55
N ARG A 181 6.20 12.22 18.10
CA ARG A 181 5.58 13.49 17.73
C ARG A 181 4.83 13.41 16.40
N LEU A 182 5.42 12.73 15.40
CA LEU A 182 4.81 12.57 14.08
C LEU A 182 3.63 11.60 14.08
N GLY A 183 3.67 10.57 14.94
CA GLY A 183 2.62 9.56 15.01
C GLY A 183 2.36 8.83 13.68
N PRO A 184 3.40 8.37 12.94
CA PRO A 184 3.19 7.79 11.62
C PRO A 184 2.31 6.55 11.69
N ARG A 185 1.47 6.36 10.67
CA ARG A 185 0.63 5.16 10.51
C ARG A 185 1.39 4.01 9.84
N GLU A 186 2.45 4.35 9.11
CA GLU A 186 3.31 3.38 8.43
C GLU A 186 4.74 3.91 8.38
N ILE A 187 5.73 3.01 8.51
CA ILE A 187 7.14 3.35 8.47
C ILE A 187 7.84 2.50 7.40
N LEU A 188 8.55 3.16 6.51
CA LEU A 188 9.46 2.58 5.54
C LEU A 188 10.88 2.57 6.11
N ALA A 189 11.55 1.44 6.11
CA ALA A 189 12.91 1.33 6.60
C ALA A 189 13.67 0.19 5.93
N ASP A 190 15.01 0.30 5.93
CA ASP A 190 15.88 -0.81 5.55
C ASP A 190 15.68 -1.99 6.50
N VAL A 191 15.91 -3.21 6.01
CA VAL A 191 15.78 -4.44 6.79
C VAL A 191 16.61 -4.44 8.07
N SER A 192 17.76 -3.77 8.05
CA SER A 192 18.65 -3.66 9.22
C SER A 192 18.05 -2.90 10.40
N LEU A 193 17.12 -1.98 10.14
CA LEU A 193 16.44 -1.17 11.17
C LEU A 193 15.16 -1.83 11.69
N HIS A 194 14.62 -2.80 10.98
CA HIS A 194 13.29 -3.36 11.23
C HIS A 194 13.13 -3.98 12.63
N GLY A 195 14.11 -4.79 13.05
CA GLY A 195 14.11 -5.40 14.39
C GLY A 195 14.19 -4.37 15.50
N TRP A 196 15.12 -3.43 15.35
CA TRP A 196 15.30 -2.35 16.30
C TRP A 196 14.06 -1.44 16.42
N LEU A 197 13.42 -1.07 15.30
CA LEU A 197 12.22 -0.26 15.31
C LEU A 197 11.07 -0.96 16.04
N ARG A 198 10.87 -2.26 15.82
CA ARG A 198 9.87 -3.05 16.54
C ARG A 198 10.10 -3.05 18.05
N GLU A 199 11.34 -3.23 18.48
CA GLU A 199 11.69 -3.21 19.88
C GLU A 199 11.54 -1.80 20.49
N ALA A 200 12.05 -0.78 19.80
CA ALA A 200 12.03 0.61 20.27
C ALA A 200 10.63 1.22 20.40
N LEU A 201 9.72 0.84 19.53
CA LEU A 201 8.34 1.35 19.49
C LEU A 201 7.35 0.41 20.21
N GLY A 202 7.73 -0.84 20.46
CA GLY A 202 6.94 -1.82 21.20
C GLY A 202 5.55 -2.08 20.57
N PRO A 203 4.51 -2.28 21.42
CA PRO A 203 3.15 -2.58 20.94
C PRO A 203 2.49 -1.47 20.09
N ALA A 204 2.97 -0.23 20.22
CA ALA A 204 2.49 0.91 19.46
C ALA A 204 3.19 1.06 18.09
N CYS A 205 4.06 0.09 17.73
CA CYS A 205 4.77 0.12 16.46
C CYS A 205 3.78 0.07 15.29
N PRO A 206 3.78 1.07 14.40
CA PRO A 206 2.93 1.06 13.23
C PRO A 206 3.38 -0.03 12.25
N ARG A 207 2.66 -0.17 11.12
CA ARG A 207 3.11 -1.05 10.05
C ARG A 207 4.53 -0.69 9.62
N LEU A 208 5.41 -1.68 9.65
CA LEU A 208 6.76 -1.54 9.11
C LEU A 208 6.83 -2.21 7.74
N GLU A 209 7.21 -1.45 6.74
CA GLU A 209 7.45 -1.92 5.37
C GLU A 209 8.95 -1.89 5.08
N VAL A 210 9.51 -3.03 4.66
CA VAL A 210 10.94 -3.11 4.34
C VAL A 210 11.18 -2.50 2.96
N ARG A 211 12.00 -1.47 2.91
CA ARG A 211 12.40 -0.79 1.67
C ARG A 211 13.90 -0.52 1.67
N ASP A 212 14.56 -0.82 0.58
CA ASP A 212 15.98 -0.50 0.40
C ASP A 212 16.14 0.92 -0.17
N PRO A 213 16.68 1.88 0.62
CA PRO A 213 16.85 3.26 0.14
C PRO A 213 17.84 3.38 -1.04
N ARG A 214 18.60 2.33 -1.36
CA ARG A 214 19.53 2.30 -2.51
C ARG A 214 18.82 2.04 -3.83
N LEU A 215 17.59 1.52 -3.80
CA LEU A 215 16.78 1.20 -4.96
C LEU A 215 15.83 2.32 -5.39
N ILE A 216 15.96 3.51 -4.79
CA ILE A 216 15.15 4.68 -5.16
C ILE A 216 15.52 5.12 -6.58
N PRO A 217 14.55 5.32 -7.49
CA PRO A 217 14.80 5.83 -8.82
C PRO A 217 15.46 7.23 -8.79
N PRO A 218 16.51 7.47 -9.59
CA PRO A 218 17.22 8.76 -9.59
C PRO A 218 16.32 9.97 -9.87
N GLU A 219 15.29 9.80 -10.70
CA GLU A 219 14.30 10.83 -11.02
C GLU A 219 13.47 11.25 -9.81
N VAL A 220 13.16 10.32 -8.89
CA VAL A 220 12.45 10.64 -7.65
C VAL A 220 13.34 11.44 -6.71
N ALA A 221 14.61 11.06 -6.58
CA ALA A 221 15.58 11.82 -5.79
C ALA A 221 15.76 13.24 -6.32
N ALA A 222 15.85 13.43 -7.64
CA ALA A 222 15.94 14.74 -8.28
C ALA A 222 14.68 15.60 -8.00
N ARG A 223 13.49 15.00 -7.98
CA ARG A 223 12.23 15.69 -7.67
C ARG A 223 12.18 16.20 -6.23
N VAL A 224 12.68 15.44 -5.26
CA VAL A 224 12.77 15.91 -3.86
C VAL A 224 13.65 17.17 -3.76
N VAL A 225 14.78 17.20 -4.45
CA VAL A 225 15.66 18.38 -4.50
C VAL A 225 14.92 19.58 -5.11
N HIS A 226 14.18 19.36 -6.18
CA HIS A 226 13.40 20.40 -6.85
C HIS A 226 12.28 20.96 -5.96
N LEU A 227 11.47 20.07 -5.34
CA LEU A 227 10.40 20.45 -4.42
C LEU A 227 10.94 21.28 -3.23
N ARG A 228 12.10 20.88 -2.69
CA ARG A 228 12.75 21.62 -1.60
C ARG A 228 13.19 23.02 -2.02
N ALA A 229 13.75 23.15 -3.22
CA ALA A 229 14.16 24.44 -3.75
C ALA A 229 12.95 25.36 -4.01
N GLU A 230 11.86 24.82 -4.55
CA GLU A 230 10.61 25.58 -4.78
C GLU A 230 9.97 26.07 -3.48
N SER A 231 10.07 25.30 -2.38
CA SER A 231 9.57 25.72 -1.07
C SER A 231 10.45 26.75 -0.35
N GLY A 232 11.57 27.16 -0.97
CA GLY A 232 12.50 28.12 -0.38
C GLY A 232 13.28 27.59 0.84
N GLY A 233 13.28 26.27 1.04
CA GLY A 233 13.97 25.62 2.14
C GLY A 233 15.46 25.43 1.86
N GLU A 234 16.26 25.31 2.93
CA GLU A 234 17.67 24.95 2.80
C GLU A 234 17.85 23.53 2.24
N PRO A 235 18.93 23.24 1.50
CA PRO A 235 19.19 21.91 0.97
C PRO A 235 19.19 20.84 2.07
N LEU A 236 18.48 19.73 1.81
CA LEU A 236 18.48 18.57 2.70
C LEU A 236 19.84 17.89 2.71
N GLN A 237 20.25 17.35 3.85
CA GLN A 237 21.40 16.47 3.91
C GLN A 237 21.10 15.13 3.22
N ALA A 238 22.14 14.35 2.89
CA ALA A 238 22.00 13.15 2.07
C ALA A 238 21.00 12.13 2.63
N THR A 239 20.99 11.92 3.95
CA THR A 239 20.08 10.95 4.61
C THR A 239 18.63 11.43 4.64
N GLU A 240 18.42 12.72 4.89
CA GLU A 240 17.08 13.34 4.85
C GLU A 240 16.50 13.31 3.42
N ALA A 241 17.32 13.67 2.42
CA ALA A 241 16.94 13.63 1.02
C ALA A 241 16.57 12.19 0.57
N ARG A 242 17.31 11.19 1.04
CA ARG A 242 17.01 9.77 0.76
C ARG A 242 15.74 9.30 1.46
N ALA A 243 15.51 9.71 2.71
CA ALA A 243 14.27 9.40 3.41
C ALA A 243 13.05 10.03 2.70
N ALA A 244 13.16 11.30 2.30
CA ALA A 244 12.13 11.99 1.55
C ALA A 244 11.84 11.31 0.19
N ALA A 245 12.90 10.94 -0.53
CA ALA A 245 12.77 10.23 -1.80
C ALA A 245 12.13 8.84 -1.64
N LEU A 246 12.38 8.15 -0.52
CA LEU A 246 11.77 6.86 -0.22
C LEU A 246 10.26 7.00 0.01
N CYS A 247 9.81 8.00 0.79
CA CYS A 247 8.39 8.30 0.97
C CYS A 247 7.71 8.57 -0.38
N LEU A 248 8.30 9.42 -1.20
CA LEU A 248 7.74 9.82 -2.48
C LEU A 248 7.65 8.65 -3.45
N ALA A 249 8.72 7.84 -3.57
CA ALA A 249 8.74 6.66 -4.42
C ALA A 249 7.66 5.65 -4.04
N TYR A 250 7.48 5.41 -2.73
CA TYR A 250 6.46 4.49 -2.24
C TYR A 250 5.04 5.00 -2.48
N ALA A 251 4.79 6.28 -2.24
CA ALA A 251 3.49 6.89 -2.52
C ALA A 251 3.12 6.77 -4.00
N GLU A 252 4.06 6.94 -4.92
CA GLU A 252 3.84 6.79 -6.37
C GLU A 252 3.66 5.33 -6.79
N GLU A 253 4.40 4.41 -6.20
CA GLU A 253 4.27 2.96 -6.46
C GLU A 253 2.89 2.45 -6.04
N THR A 254 2.37 2.94 -4.92
CA THR A 254 1.08 2.50 -4.38
C THR A 254 -0.12 3.08 -5.14
N GLN A 255 0.07 4.11 -5.96
CA GLN A 255 -0.98 4.74 -6.76
C GLN A 255 -0.70 4.73 -8.28
N PRO A 256 -0.50 3.56 -8.92
CA PRO A 256 -0.12 3.49 -10.33
C PRO A 256 -1.17 4.03 -11.30
N GLY A 257 -2.46 4.04 -10.90
CA GLY A 257 -3.59 4.54 -11.71
C GLY A 257 -3.71 6.07 -11.74
N ASP A 258 -3.11 6.76 -10.79
CA ASP A 258 -3.27 8.21 -10.59
C ASP A 258 -2.02 9.03 -10.94
N ARG A 259 -1.19 8.53 -11.87
CA ARG A 259 -0.01 9.26 -12.37
C ARG A 259 -0.31 10.67 -12.89
N LYS A 260 -1.59 11.03 -13.11
CA LYS A 260 -2.01 12.38 -13.51
C LYS A 260 -2.34 13.28 -12.32
N SER A 261 -2.73 12.74 -11.15
CA SER A 261 -3.08 13.52 -9.96
C SER A 261 -2.02 13.44 -8.86
N THR A 262 -1.06 12.51 -8.90
CA THR A 262 0.15 12.51 -8.05
C THR A 262 1.16 13.60 -8.49
N ARG A 263 0.69 14.66 -9.10
CA ARG A 263 1.29 15.95 -8.88
C ARG A 263 0.95 16.29 -7.42
N LEU A 264 1.84 15.92 -6.49
CA LEU A 264 1.98 16.69 -5.27
C LEU A 264 1.93 18.13 -5.76
N ASN A 265 0.78 18.79 -5.54
CA ASN A 265 0.62 20.15 -6.00
C ASN A 265 1.77 20.89 -5.35
N SER A 266 2.70 21.38 -6.15
CA SER A 266 3.85 22.17 -5.70
C SER A 266 3.43 23.38 -4.84
N SER A 267 2.14 23.73 -4.84
CA SER A 267 1.54 24.76 -4.01
C SER A 267 1.30 24.37 -2.54
N HIS A 268 1.41 23.08 -2.16
CA HIS A 268 1.14 22.62 -0.80
C HIS A 268 2.24 21.73 -0.18
N ALA A 269 3.23 21.27 -0.96
CA ALA A 269 4.36 20.52 -0.40
C ALA A 269 5.35 21.47 0.26
N THR A 270 5.20 21.71 1.55
CA THR A 270 6.20 22.41 2.37
C THR A 270 7.17 21.38 2.94
N LEU A 271 8.29 21.16 2.26
CA LEU A 271 9.45 20.41 2.78
C LEU A 271 10.27 21.25 3.74
#